data_66e3ce5f056feac3744bf18116e49bf7
#
_entry.id   66e3ce5f056feac3744bf18116e49bf7
#
_cell.length_a   1.000
_cell.length_b   1.000
_cell.length_c   1.000
_cell.angle_alpha   90.00
_cell.angle_beta   90.00
_cell.angle_gamma   90.00
#
_symmetry.space_group_name_H-M   'P 1'
#
loop_
_entity.id
_entity.type
_entity.pdbx_description
1 polymer ?
#
loop_
_entity_poly.entity_id
_entity_poly.type
_entity_poly.pdbx_seq_one_letter_code
_entity_poly.pdbx_strand_id
1 'polypeptide(L)'
;MTIAAPLLQVDNVSLEYASAQRVVRATHRVRFDVHAADRFVLLGPSGCGKSTLLKAVAGFVTPREGQIRLDGAAVTGPGPDRVVVFQEFDQLAPWKTVRENVVFGLRATRTLSRAEARERADESLAQVGLTGFADAYPHTLSGGMKQRVAIARALAMRPRVLLMDEPFAALDALTRARMQEQVLELWEQLHFTLLFVTHSIEEALVVGNRVLLLSPHPGQVRAELNAHAFGPQSAGSVAFQQTAQRIHRLLFDLPDAALDDAKVAPLRRPAVRQREALP
;
A
#
# COMPACT_ATOMS: atom_id res chain seq x y z
N MET A 1 -18.20 16.21 -16.42
CA MET A 1 -17.84 14.97 -15.66
C MET A 1 -17.21 15.41 -14.37
N THR A 2 -17.90 15.23 -13.25
CA THR A 2 -17.37 15.59 -11.94
C THR A 2 -16.27 14.57 -11.60
N ILE A 3 -15.02 15.02 -11.48
CA ILE A 3 -13.92 14.18 -11.02
C ILE A 3 -14.26 13.82 -9.57
N ALA A 4 -14.39 12.53 -9.26
CA ALA A 4 -14.64 12.08 -7.89
C ALA A 4 -13.53 12.61 -6.96
N ALA A 5 -13.91 13.15 -5.81
CA ALA A 5 -12.95 13.67 -4.85
C ALA A 5 -11.98 12.54 -4.43
N PRO A 6 -10.69 12.82 -4.26
CA PRO A 6 -9.73 11.83 -3.81
C PRO A 6 -10.05 11.39 -2.38
N LEU A 7 -9.85 10.09 -2.12
CA LEU A 7 -10.02 9.51 -0.80
C LEU A 7 -8.87 9.93 0.13
N LEU A 8 -7.62 9.82 -0.35
CA LEU A 8 -6.42 10.24 0.36
C LEU A 8 -5.73 11.34 -0.44
N GLN A 9 -5.40 12.43 0.22
CA GLN A 9 -4.66 13.56 -0.36
C GLN A 9 -3.38 13.77 0.43
N VAL A 10 -2.27 13.80 -0.28
CA VAL A 10 -0.95 14.20 0.24
C VAL A 10 -0.58 15.48 -0.48
N ASP A 11 -0.54 16.61 0.24
CA ASP A 11 -0.36 17.93 -0.36
C ASP A 11 0.92 18.60 0.15
N ASN A 12 1.93 18.71 -0.73
CA ASN A 12 3.22 19.36 -0.50
C ASN A 12 3.95 18.89 0.79
N VAL A 13 3.90 17.59 1.06
CA VAL A 13 4.43 17.00 2.29
C VAL A 13 5.94 16.92 2.28
N SER A 14 6.58 17.58 3.26
CA SER A 14 8.00 17.42 3.59
C SER A 14 8.15 16.74 4.94
N LEU A 15 8.97 15.68 4.99
CA LEU A 15 9.22 14.88 6.19
C LEU A 15 10.69 14.97 6.57
N GLU A 16 10.93 15.21 7.88
CA GLU A 16 12.27 15.36 8.42
C GLU A 16 12.44 14.53 9.70
N TYR A 17 13.62 13.97 9.86
CA TYR A 17 14.06 13.36 11.11
C TYR A 17 15.10 14.28 11.73
N ALA A 18 14.86 14.71 12.96
CA ALA A 18 15.84 15.47 13.74
C ALA A 18 16.52 14.52 14.74
N SER A 19 17.85 14.46 14.70
CA SER A 19 18.68 13.93 15.78
C SER A 19 19.39 15.08 16.46
N ALA A 20 20.01 14.85 17.62
CA ALA A 20 20.77 15.87 18.35
C ALA A 20 21.87 16.54 17.50
N GLN A 21 22.33 15.88 16.42
CA GLN A 21 23.48 16.32 15.62
C GLN A 21 23.11 16.65 14.16
N ARG A 22 21.94 16.21 13.66
CA ARG A 22 21.60 16.32 12.23
C ARG A 22 20.10 16.30 11.99
N VAL A 23 19.65 17.17 11.06
CA VAL A 23 18.33 17.08 10.44
C VAL A 23 18.47 16.36 9.09
N VAL A 24 17.72 15.30 8.90
CA VAL A 24 17.68 14.54 7.64
C VAL A 24 16.30 14.71 7.03
N ARG A 25 16.23 15.31 5.84
CA ARG A 25 14.99 15.50 5.09
C ARG A 25 14.70 14.24 4.28
N ALA A 26 13.76 13.40 4.72
CA ALA A 26 13.42 12.16 4.05
C ALA A 26 12.67 12.39 2.74
N THR A 27 11.69 13.33 2.71
CA THR A 27 10.94 13.72 1.51
C THR A 27 10.83 15.24 1.40
N HIS A 28 10.64 15.77 0.19
CA HIS A 28 10.51 17.19 -0.04
C HIS A 28 9.33 17.48 -0.97
N ARG A 29 8.32 18.20 -0.44
CA ARG A 29 7.12 18.68 -1.14
C ARG A 29 6.42 17.62 -2.00
N VAL A 30 6.29 16.40 -1.47
CA VAL A 30 5.59 15.32 -2.15
C VAL A 30 4.10 15.63 -2.22
N ARG A 31 3.52 15.45 -3.43
CA ARG A 31 2.10 15.64 -3.68
C ARG A 31 1.55 14.51 -4.53
N PHE A 32 0.44 13.90 -4.10
CA PHE A 32 -0.35 12.96 -4.87
C PHE A 32 -1.74 12.76 -4.26
N ASP A 33 -2.65 12.21 -5.08
CA ASP A 33 -4.01 11.88 -4.70
C ASP A 33 -4.27 10.39 -4.95
N VAL A 34 -4.92 9.70 -3.99
CA VAL A 34 -5.38 8.33 -4.13
C VAL A 34 -6.90 8.31 -4.13
N HIS A 35 -7.50 7.64 -5.10
CA HIS A 35 -8.95 7.51 -5.18
C HIS A 35 -9.42 6.20 -4.54
N ALA A 36 -10.71 6.12 -4.24
CA ALA A 36 -11.31 4.88 -3.74
C ALA A 36 -11.06 3.72 -4.71
N ALA A 37 -10.73 2.55 -4.16
CA ALA A 37 -10.37 1.35 -4.90
C ALA A 37 -9.12 1.47 -5.79
N ASP A 38 -8.26 2.51 -5.64
CA ASP A 38 -6.94 2.51 -6.26
C ASP A 38 -6.03 1.48 -5.60
N ARG A 39 -5.15 0.88 -6.40
CA ARG A 39 -3.93 0.19 -5.98
C ARG A 39 -2.76 1.12 -6.31
N PHE A 40 -2.54 2.09 -5.43
CA PHE A 40 -1.55 3.14 -5.63
C PHE A 40 -0.19 2.72 -5.08
N VAL A 41 0.82 2.73 -5.92
CA VAL A 41 2.17 2.26 -5.54
C VAL A 41 3.15 3.44 -5.45
N LEU A 42 3.89 3.51 -4.34
CA LEU A 42 5.07 4.35 -4.18
C LEU A 42 6.31 3.54 -4.54
N LEU A 43 6.96 3.90 -5.64
CA LEU A 43 8.16 3.23 -6.13
C LEU A 43 9.35 4.19 -6.10
N GLY A 44 10.51 3.70 -5.66
CA GLY A 44 11.74 4.47 -5.67
C GLY A 44 12.90 3.71 -5.00
N PRO A 45 14.13 4.19 -5.10
CA PRO A 45 15.30 3.54 -4.51
C PRO A 45 15.20 3.46 -2.98
N SER A 46 15.99 2.56 -2.39
CA SER A 46 16.08 2.43 -0.93
C SER A 46 16.54 3.74 -0.31
N GLY A 47 15.94 4.10 0.84
CA GLY A 47 16.31 5.33 1.56
C GLY A 47 15.68 6.63 1.01
N CYS A 48 14.87 6.61 -0.07
CA CYS A 48 14.25 7.82 -0.61
C CYS A 48 13.03 8.32 0.18
N GLY A 49 12.66 7.68 1.30
CA GLY A 49 11.60 8.16 2.18
C GLY A 49 10.22 7.54 2.00
N LYS A 50 10.06 6.47 1.18
CA LYS A 50 8.76 5.78 0.96
C LYS A 50 8.10 5.32 2.25
N SER A 51 8.81 4.54 3.06
CA SER A 51 8.30 4.05 4.36
C SER A 51 8.00 5.18 5.33
N THR A 52 8.80 6.27 5.30
CA THR A 52 8.53 7.48 6.08
C THR A 52 7.22 8.15 5.64
N LEU A 53 7.01 8.25 4.33
CA LEU A 53 5.79 8.82 3.76
C LEU A 53 4.57 7.94 4.10
N LEU A 54 4.69 6.62 3.99
CA LEU A 54 3.64 5.69 4.41
C LEU A 54 3.33 5.83 5.91
N LYS A 55 4.35 5.95 6.78
CA LYS A 55 4.17 6.20 8.22
C LYS A 55 3.50 7.54 8.49
N ALA A 56 3.75 8.57 7.68
CA ALA A 56 3.06 9.85 7.79
C ALA A 56 1.59 9.74 7.38
N VAL A 57 1.28 9.00 6.32
CA VAL A 57 -0.12 8.68 5.93
C VAL A 57 -0.81 7.90 7.04
N ALA A 58 -0.13 6.95 7.70
CA ALA A 58 -0.66 6.21 8.84
C ALA A 58 -0.88 7.08 10.11
N GLY A 59 -0.31 8.30 10.14
CA GLY A 59 -0.39 9.21 11.29
C GLY A 59 0.68 8.98 12.36
N PHE A 60 1.70 8.15 12.10
CA PHE A 60 2.81 7.92 13.03
C PHE A 60 3.89 9.00 12.97
N VAL A 61 3.96 9.74 11.87
CA VAL A 61 4.91 10.83 11.65
C VAL A 61 4.14 12.05 11.20
N THR A 62 4.34 13.17 11.90
CA THR A 62 3.72 14.45 11.53
C THR A 62 4.57 15.14 10.47
N PRO A 63 3.99 15.59 9.35
CA PRO A 63 4.72 16.37 8.35
C PRO A 63 5.29 17.67 8.94
N ARG A 64 6.50 18.03 8.51
CA ARG A 64 7.10 19.33 8.83
C ARG A 64 6.45 20.45 8.03
N GLU A 65 6.12 20.16 6.76
CA GLU A 65 5.44 21.05 5.84
C GLU A 65 4.36 20.26 5.09
N GLY A 66 3.32 20.94 4.64
CA GLY A 66 2.19 20.34 3.93
C GLY A 66 1.21 19.64 4.86
N GLN A 67 0.29 18.89 4.28
CA GLN A 67 -0.76 18.19 5.03
C GLN A 67 -1.18 16.89 4.34
N ILE A 68 -1.70 15.98 5.16
CA ILE A 68 -2.31 14.73 4.69
C ILE A 68 -3.77 14.74 5.12
N ARG A 69 -4.67 14.40 4.19
CA ARG A 69 -6.11 14.31 4.47
C ARG A 69 -6.65 12.96 4.00
N LEU A 70 -7.55 12.40 4.78
CA LEU A 70 -8.34 11.23 4.42
C LEU A 70 -9.82 11.58 4.49
N ASP A 71 -10.58 11.32 3.43
CA ASP A 71 -11.98 11.77 3.28
C ASP A 71 -12.17 13.27 3.60
N GLY A 72 -11.20 14.09 3.21
CA GLY A 72 -11.20 15.54 3.48
C GLY A 72 -10.77 15.93 4.90
N ALA A 73 -10.72 15.01 5.86
CA ALA A 73 -10.29 15.26 7.24
C ALA A 73 -8.77 15.16 7.38
N ALA A 74 -8.16 16.08 8.14
CA ALA A 74 -6.72 16.07 8.38
C ALA A 74 -6.29 14.83 9.19
N VAL A 75 -5.20 14.20 8.78
CA VAL A 75 -4.56 13.10 9.51
C VAL A 75 -3.69 13.68 10.62
N THR A 76 -4.16 13.58 11.86
CA THR A 76 -3.47 14.13 13.04
C THR A 76 -2.85 13.05 13.94
N GLY A 77 -3.12 11.77 13.67
CA GLY A 77 -2.62 10.63 14.43
C GLY A 77 -3.04 9.30 13.83
N PRO A 78 -2.61 8.17 14.40
CA PRO A 78 -3.04 6.84 13.97
C PRO A 78 -4.56 6.64 14.14
N GLY A 79 -5.16 5.88 13.23
CA GLY A 79 -6.59 5.58 13.26
C GLY A 79 -6.95 4.23 12.66
N PRO A 80 -8.12 3.66 12.99
CA PRO A 80 -8.58 2.37 12.47
C PRO A 80 -8.96 2.42 10.98
N ASP A 81 -9.12 3.60 10.43
CA ASP A 81 -9.39 3.89 9.01
C ASP A 81 -8.17 3.72 8.11
N ARG A 82 -6.98 3.59 8.70
CA ARG A 82 -5.68 3.39 8.03
C ARG A 82 -4.89 2.31 8.76
N VAL A 83 -4.81 1.13 8.19
CA VAL A 83 -4.10 0.00 8.81
C VAL A 83 -2.84 -0.33 8.03
N VAL A 84 -1.75 -0.55 8.76
CA VAL A 84 -0.42 -0.85 8.18
C VAL A 84 -0.13 -2.34 8.28
N VAL A 85 0.33 -2.90 7.16
CA VAL A 85 1.00 -4.20 7.08
C VAL A 85 2.49 -3.93 6.85
N PHE A 86 3.32 -4.30 7.81
CA PHE A 86 4.76 -4.07 7.77
C PHE A 86 5.51 -5.18 7.02
N GLN A 87 6.75 -4.91 6.64
CA GLN A 87 7.65 -5.84 6.00
C GLN A 87 8.02 -7.01 6.91
N GLU A 88 8.19 -6.76 8.20
CA GLU A 88 8.67 -7.73 9.19
C GLU A 88 7.60 -8.77 9.52
N PHE A 89 8.03 -10.04 9.64
CA PHE A 89 7.13 -11.14 10.02
C PHE A 89 6.77 -11.13 11.51
N ASP A 90 7.53 -10.40 12.34
CA ASP A 90 7.35 -10.32 13.79
C ASP A 90 6.26 -9.33 14.24
N GLN A 91 5.48 -8.84 13.28
CA GLN A 91 4.34 -7.97 13.55
C GLN A 91 3.15 -8.69 14.21
N LEU A 92 3.17 -10.02 14.30
CA LEU A 92 2.18 -10.83 15.00
C LEU A 92 2.59 -11.03 16.46
N ALA A 93 1.61 -10.95 17.38
CA ALA A 93 1.84 -11.25 18.80
C ALA A 93 2.14 -12.75 18.95
N PRO A 94 3.38 -13.15 19.33
CA PRO A 94 3.79 -14.55 19.30
C PRO A 94 3.09 -15.43 20.36
N TRP A 95 2.53 -14.80 21.41
CA TRP A 95 1.76 -15.44 22.49
C TRP A 95 0.27 -15.57 22.19
N LYS A 96 -0.19 -15.12 21.03
CA LYS A 96 -1.58 -15.22 20.56
C LYS A 96 -1.68 -16.20 19.41
N THR A 97 -2.79 -16.93 19.34
CA THR A 97 -3.10 -17.73 18.16
C THR A 97 -3.32 -16.82 16.92
N VAL A 98 -3.38 -17.42 15.76
CA VAL A 98 -3.69 -16.72 14.48
C VAL A 98 -5.02 -15.97 14.59
N ARG A 99 -6.08 -16.64 15.05
CA ARG A 99 -7.39 -16.01 15.28
C ARG A 99 -7.30 -14.88 16.28
N GLU A 100 -6.63 -15.07 17.40
CA GLU A 100 -6.48 -14.05 18.43
C GLU A 100 -5.69 -12.83 17.95
N ASN A 101 -4.74 -13.00 17.03
CA ASN A 101 -4.03 -11.89 16.39
C ASN A 101 -5.00 -11.01 15.58
N VAL A 102 -5.94 -11.62 14.85
CA VAL A 102 -6.95 -10.86 14.09
C VAL A 102 -7.97 -10.22 15.05
N VAL A 103 -8.48 -10.97 16.00
CA VAL A 103 -9.43 -10.47 17.02
C VAL A 103 -8.85 -9.30 17.82
N PHE A 104 -7.53 -9.31 18.08
CA PHE A 104 -6.87 -8.26 18.85
C PHE A 104 -7.03 -6.87 18.19
N GLY A 105 -6.81 -6.77 16.88
CA GLY A 105 -7.03 -5.54 16.12
C GLY A 105 -8.48 -5.05 16.21
N LEU A 106 -9.42 -5.96 16.00
CA LEU A 106 -10.86 -5.65 16.04
C LEU A 106 -11.34 -5.15 17.41
N ARG A 107 -10.81 -5.74 18.49
CA ARG A 107 -11.18 -5.32 19.85
C ARG A 107 -10.55 -4.01 20.29
N ALA A 108 -9.45 -3.60 19.67
CA ALA A 108 -8.82 -2.32 19.98
C ALA A 108 -9.75 -1.13 19.66
N THR A 109 -10.62 -1.26 18.65
CA THR A 109 -11.60 -0.23 18.26
C THR A 109 -12.81 -0.14 19.20
N ARG A 110 -13.05 -1.16 20.03
CA ARG A 110 -14.21 -1.28 20.95
C ARG A 110 -15.59 -1.17 20.28
N THR A 111 -15.67 -1.37 18.97
CA THR A 111 -16.91 -1.27 18.19
C THR A 111 -17.68 -2.58 18.08
N LEU A 112 -17.02 -3.71 18.35
CA LEU A 112 -17.57 -5.05 18.21
C LEU A 112 -17.61 -5.79 19.54
N SER A 113 -18.65 -6.60 19.72
CA SER A 113 -18.69 -7.62 20.78
C SER A 113 -17.63 -8.68 20.56
N ARG A 114 -17.40 -9.53 21.57
CA ARG A 114 -16.41 -10.63 21.49
C ARG A 114 -16.81 -11.67 20.44
N ALA A 115 -18.11 -11.93 20.30
CA ALA A 115 -18.64 -12.90 19.34
C ALA A 115 -18.47 -12.37 17.90
N GLU A 116 -18.91 -11.14 17.63
CA GLU A 116 -18.78 -10.50 16.32
C GLU A 116 -17.29 -10.36 15.87
N ALA A 117 -16.40 -10.00 16.79
CA ALA A 117 -14.98 -9.91 16.51
C ALA A 117 -14.38 -11.28 16.13
N ARG A 118 -14.85 -12.37 16.78
CA ARG A 118 -14.40 -13.74 16.45
C ARG A 118 -14.92 -14.19 15.09
N GLU A 119 -16.19 -13.99 14.82
CA GLU A 119 -16.82 -14.31 13.53
C GLU A 119 -16.11 -13.59 12.37
N ARG A 120 -15.90 -12.28 12.50
CA ARG A 120 -15.19 -11.49 11.49
C ARG A 120 -13.73 -11.92 11.32
N ALA A 121 -13.07 -12.34 12.40
CA ALA A 121 -11.73 -12.90 12.32
C ALA A 121 -11.70 -14.21 11.54
N ASP A 122 -12.65 -15.10 11.78
CA ASP A 122 -12.77 -16.38 11.08
C ASP A 122 -13.09 -16.18 9.58
N GLU A 123 -13.98 -15.23 9.24
CA GLU A 123 -14.24 -14.82 7.84
C GLU A 123 -12.96 -14.32 7.15
N SER A 124 -12.21 -13.42 7.81
CA SER A 124 -10.99 -12.86 7.23
C SER A 124 -9.89 -13.90 7.06
N LEU A 125 -9.81 -14.88 7.97
CA LEU A 125 -8.88 -16.01 7.85
C LEU A 125 -9.27 -16.95 6.71
N ALA A 126 -10.57 -17.14 6.48
CA ALA A 126 -11.06 -17.91 5.34
C ALA A 126 -10.70 -17.25 4.00
N GLN A 127 -10.84 -15.92 3.89
CA GLN A 127 -10.46 -15.14 2.70
C GLN A 127 -8.99 -15.32 2.31
N VAL A 128 -8.08 -15.48 3.29
CA VAL A 128 -6.66 -15.71 3.05
C VAL A 128 -6.25 -17.20 3.06
N GLY A 129 -7.23 -18.12 3.11
CA GLY A 129 -7.00 -19.57 3.06
C GLY A 129 -6.32 -20.13 4.31
N LEU A 130 -6.58 -19.56 5.49
CA LEU A 130 -5.97 -19.96 6.76
C LEU A 130 -6.95 -20.47 7.80
N THR A 131 -8.16 -20.91 7.41
CA THR A 131 -9.18 -21.45 8.32
C THR A 131 -8.62 -22.60 9.19
N GLY A 132 -7.89 -23.54 8.59
CA GLY A 132 -7.30 -24.68 9.30
C GLY A 132 -6.16 -24.34 10.27
N PHE A 133 -5.68 -23.10 10.25
CA PHE A 133 -4.58 -22.60 11.08
C PHE A 133 -5.04 -21.58 12.13
N ALA A 134 -6.34 -21.40 12.32
CA ALA A 134 -6.89 -20.36 13.19
C ALA A 134 -6.41 -20.47 14.64
N ASP A 135 -6.23 -21.69 15.14
CA ASP A 135 -5.78 -21.97 16.51
C ASP A 135 -4.26 -22.24 16.61
N ALA A 136 -3.52 -22.15 15.50
CA ALA A 136 -2.06 -22.24 15.47
C ALA A 136 -1.40 -20.96 16.02
N TYR A 137 -0.13 -21.07 16.45
CA TYR A 137 0.67 -19.93 16.90
C TYR A 137 1.61 -19.44 15.78
N PRO A 138 1.99 -18.14 15.76
CA PRO A 138 2.83 -17.56 14.71
C PRO A 138 4.16 -18.31 14.49
N HIS A 139 4.79 -18.85 15.52
CA HIS A 139 6.05 -19.57 15.41
C HIS A 139 5.95 -20.89 14.61
N THR A 140 4.75 -21.44 14.44
CA THR A 140 4.51 -22.67 13.65
C THR A 140 4.23 -22.39 12.17
N LEU A 141 4.12 -21.12 11.77
CA LEU A 141 3.75 -20.70 10.43
C LEU A 141 4.99 -20.38 9.58
N SER A 142 4.88 -20.61 8.26
CA SER A 142 5.84 -20.09 7.29
C SER A 142 5.76 -18.56 7.18
N GLY A 143 6.79 -17.91 6.63
CA GLY A 143 6.80 -16.46 6.40
C GLY A 143 5.60 -15.97 5.60
N GLY A 144 5.26 -16.65 4.49
CA GLY A 144 4.08 -16.33 3.69
C GLY A 144 2.76 -16.51 4.44
N MET A 145 2.65 -17.51 5.32
CA MET A 145 1.46 -17.67 6.19
C MET A 145 1.36 -16.54 7.20
N LYS A 146 2.46 -16.15 7.84
CA LYS A 146 2.49 -14.99 8.76
C LYS A 146 2.03 -13.71 8.06
N GLN A 147 2.49 -13.48 6.82
CA GLN A 147 2.08 -12.32 6.03
C GLN A 147 0.59 -12.36 5.70
N ARG A 148 0.04 -13.53 5.35
CA ARG A 148 -1.41 -13.70 5.15
C ARG A 148 -2.21 -13.39 6.42
N VAL A 149 -1.75 -13.80 7.58
CA VAL A 149 -2.40 -13.43 8.86
C VAL A 149 -2.36 -11.92 9.08
N ALA A 150 -1.25 -11.25 8.78
CA ALA A 150 -1.15 -9.79 8.90
C ALA A 150 -2.12 -9.06 7.96
N ILE A 151 -2.25 -9.54 6.72
CA ILE A 151 -3.22 -9.02 5.74
C ILE A 151 -4.66 -9.27 6.24
N ALA A 152 -4.99 -10.48 6.69
CA ALA A 152 -6.31 -10.80 7.26
C ALA A 152 -6.64 -9.90 8.45
N ARG A 153 -5.69 -9.68 9.37
CA ARG A 153 -5.84 -8.77 10.51
C ARG A 153 -6.16 -7.35 10.07
N ALA A 154 -5.50 -6.88 9.02
CA ALA A 154 -5.70 -5.54 8.49
C ALA A 154 -7.06 -5.41 7.78
N LEU A 155 -7.42 -6.35 6.92
CA LEU A 155 -8.69 -6.35 6.18
C LEU A 155 -9.91 -6.56 7.08
N ALA A 156 -9.78 -7.35 8.16
CA ALA A 156 -10.85 -7.52 9.15
C ALA A 156 -11.32 -6.20 9.75
N MET A 157 -10.43 -5.22 9.88
CA MET A 157 -10.76 -3.88 10.38
C MET A 157 -11.55 -3.03 9.38
N ARG A 158 -11.65 -3.45 8.11
CA ARG A 158 -12.32 -2.71 7.01
C ARG A 158 -11.81 -1.27 6.91
N PRO A 159 -10.50 -1.06 6.80
CA PRO A 159 -9.94 0.29 6.74
C PRO A 159 -10.38 1.01 5.46
N ARG A 160 -10.38 2.35 5.48
CA ARG A 160 -10.56 3.17 4.28
C ARG A 160 -9.38 3.03 3.33
N VAL A 161 -8.17 2.92 3.88
CA VAL A 161 -6.93 2.68 3.13
C VAL A 161 -6.09 1.62 3.83
N LEU A 162 -5.72 0.59 3.09
CA LEU A 162 -4.74 -0.40 3.51
C LEU A 162 -3.36 0.07 3.09
N LEU A 163 -2.44 0.14 4.04
CA LEU A 163 -1.07 0.59 3.85
C LEU A 163 -0.14 -0.63 3.90
N MET A 164 0.69 -0.84 2.90
CA MET A 164 1.64 -1.96 2.87
C MET A 164 3.06 -1.45 2.62
N ASP A 165 3.96 -1.70 3.57
CA ASP A 165 5.36 -1.28 3.51
C ASP A 165 6.26 -2.46 3.14
N GLU A 166 6.63 -2.57 1.86
CA GLU A 166 7.46 -3.64 1.29
C GLU A 166 7.05 -5.06 1.75
N PRO A 167 5.75 -5.43 1.69
CA PRO A 167 5.21 -6.58 2.42
C PRO A 167 5.74 -7.94 1.94
N PHE A 168 6.39 -7.98 0.78
CA PHE A 168 6.87 -9.22 0.17
C PHE A 168 8.39 -9.29 0.04
N ALA A 169 9.13 -8.29 0.56
CA ALA A 169 10.58 -8.19 0.37
C ALA A 169 11.36 -9.37 0.99
N ALA A 170 10.86 -9.93 2.10
CA ALA A 170 11.50 -11.04 2.80
C ALA A 170 11.07 -12.44 2.29
N LEU A 171 10.25 -12.51 1.23
CA LEU A 171 9.78 -13.77 0.64
C LEU A 171 10.65 -14.19 -0.54
N ASP A 172 10.78 -15.51 -0.74
CA ASP A 172 11.34 -16.07 -1.95
C ASP A 172 10.49 -15.73 -3.19
N ALA A 173 11.05 -15.85 -4.39
CA ALA A 173 10.42 -15.40 -5.62
C ALA A 173 9.06 -16.07 -5.89
N LEU A 174 8.95 -17.39 -5.64
CA LEU A 174 7.72 -18.15 -5.90
C LEU A 174 6.61 -17.78 -4.90
N THR A 175 6.96 -17.70 -3.62
CA THR A 175 6.03 -17.28 -2.56
C THR A 175 5.59 -15.83 -2.77
N ARG A 176 6.50 -14.95 -3.20
CA ARG A 176 6.20 -13.56 -3.54
C ARG A 176 5.16 -13.45 -4.65
N ALA A 177 5.35 -14.16 -5.77
CA ALA A 177 4.41 -14.16 -6.88
C ALA A 177 3.01 -14.60 -6.44
N ARG A 178 2.91 -15.69 -5.67
CA ARG A 178 1.63 -16.17 -5.11
C ARG A 178 0.98 -15.16 -4.18
N MET A 179 1.77 -14.45 -3.38
CA MET A 179 1.22 -13.41 -2.47
C MET A 179 0.70 -12.19 -3.23
N GLN A 180 1.36 -11.80 -4.32
CA GLN A 180 0.89 -10.73 -5.20
C GLN A 180 -0.45 -11.10 -5.84
N GLU A 181 -0.55 -12.31 -6.42
CA GLU A 181 -1.81 -12.84 -6.98
C GLU A 181 -2.92 -12.83 -5.91
N GLN A 182 -2.66 -13.34 -4.73
CA GLN A 182 -3.64 -13.40 -3.65
C GLN A 182 -4.13 -12.01 -3.20
N VAL A 183 -3.23 -11.01 -3.11
CA VAL A 183 -3.64 -9.63 -2.80
C VAL A 183 -4.51 -9.04 -3.90
N LEU A 184 -4.23 -9.34 -5.16
CA LEU A 184 -5.05 -8.91 -6.28
C LEU A 184 -6.43 -9.58 -6.28
N GLU A 185 -6.52 -10.88 -6.03
CA GLU A 185 -7.78 -11.62 -5.87
C GLU A 185 -8.64 -11.04 -4.72
N LEU A 186 -8.01 -10.75 -3.56
CA LEU A 186 -8.68 -10.10 -2.45
C LEU A 186 -9.17 -8.69 -2.82
N TRP A 187 -8.36 -7.95 -3.60
CA TRP A 187 -8.75 -6.63 -4.06
C TRP A 187 -9.94 -6.68 -5.04
N GLU A 188 -9.97 -7.64 -5.96
CA GLU A 188 -11.10 -7.84 -6.88
C GLU A 188 -12.41 -8.16 -6.15
N GLN A 189 -12.32 -8.87 -5.02
CA GLN A 189 -13.48 -9.22 -4.20
C GLN A 189 -13.96 -8.06 -3.31
N LEU A 190 -13.04 -7.32 -2.71
CA LEU A 190 -13.32 -6.37 -1.63
C LEU A 190 -13.22 -4.90 -2.05
N HIS A 191 -12.57 -4.61 -3.18
CA HIS A 191 -12.35 -3.26 -3.71
C HIS A 191 -11.80 -2.25 -2.69
N PHE A 192 -10.92 -2.70 -1.79
CA PHE A 192 -10.27 -1.81 -0.82
C PHE A 192 -9.28 -0.87 -1.52
N THR A 193 -9.03 0.29 -0.92
CA THR A 193 -7.99 1.20 -1.40
C THR A 193 -6.65 0.77 -0.82
N LEU A 194 -5.64 0.65 -1.68
CA LEU A 194 -4.30 0.19 -1.32
C LEU A 194 -3.27 1.29 -1.58
N LEU A 195 -2.47 1.62 -0.57
CA LEU A 195 -1.20 2.34 -0.74
C LEU A 195 -0.06 1.37 -0.47
N PHE A 196 0.70 1.05 -1.51
CA PHE A 196 1.71 0.01 -1.51
C PHE A 196 3.10 0.62 -1.73
N VAL A 197 4.05 0.25 -0.91
CA VAL A 197 5.45 0.68 -1.02
C VAL A 197 6.32 -0.47 -1.49
N THR A 198 7.14 -0.23 -2.50
CA THR A 198 8.13 -1.19 -2.99
C THR A 198 9.33 -0.48 -3.62
N HIS A 199 10.43 -1.19 -3.77
CA HIS A 199 11.57 -0.81 -4.59
C HIS A 199 11.68 -1.65 -5.87
N SER A 200 10.79 -2.64 -6.07
CA SER A 200 10.76 -3.48 -7.27
C SER A 200 9.85 -2.89 -8.34
N ILE A 201 10.40 -2.62 -9.52
CA ILE A 201 9.66 -2.12 -10.68
C ILE A 201 8.60 -3.13 -11.13
N GLU A 202 8.97 -4.41 -11.18
CA GLU A 202 8.07 -5.49 -11.59
C GLU A 202 6.89 -5.60 -10.64
N GLU A 203 7.15 -5.58 -9.33
CA GLU A 203 6.12 -5.63 -8.31
C GLU A 203 5.16 -4.43 -8.40
N ALA A 204 5.70 -3.23 -8.63
CA ALA A 204 4.90 -2.02 -8.80
C ALA A 204 3.95 -2.11 -10.00
N LEU A 205 4.40 -2.68 -11.12
CA LEU A 205 3.58 -2.88 -12.32
C LEU A 205 2.56 -4.01 -12.17
N VAL A 206 2.90 -5.08 -11.43
CA VAL A 206 1.98 -6.21 -11.20
C VAL A 206 0.87 -5.81 -10.23
N VAL A 207 1.21 -5.18 -9.11
CA VAL A 207 0.25 -4.87 -8.03
C VAL A 207 -0.52 -3.58 -8.29
N GLY A 208 0.15 -2.55 -8.82
CA GLY A 208 -0.39 -1.21 -8.95
C GLY A 208 -1.27 -0.99 -10.17
N ASN A 209 -2.29 -0.15 -10.04
CA ASN A 209 -2.96 0.47 -11.18
C ASN A 209 -2.43 1.89 -11.44
N ARG A 210 -1.82 2.52 -10.44
CA ARG A 210 -1.10 3.80 -10.53
C ARG A 210 0.21 3.70 -9.77
N VAL A 211 1.30 4.19 -10.36
CA VAL A 211 2.65 4.10 -9.80
C VAL A 211 3.26 5.50 -9.73
N LEU A 212 3.57 5.95 -8.53
CA LEU A 212 4.29 7.21 -8.27
C LEU A 212 5.76 6.92 -8.09
N LEU A 213 6.59 7.55 -8.91
CA LEU A 213 8.04 7.43 -8.86
C LEU A 213 8.62 8.52 -7.95
N LEU A 214 9.43 8.11 -6.98
CA LEU A 214 10.16 9.03 -6.10
C LEU A 214 11.66 9.06 -6.47
N SER A 215 12.23 10.26 -6.46
CA SER A 215 13.67 10.46 -6.67
C SER A 215 14.50 9.80 -5.55
N PRO A 216 15.81 9.62 -5.74
CA PRO A 216 16.74 9.39 -4.64
C PRO A 216 16.59 10.48 -3.55
N HIS A 217 17.18 10.23 -2.38
CA HIS A 217 17.11 11.08 -1.21
C HIS A 217 17.53 12.56 -1.46
N PRO A 218 16.73 13.56 -1.02
CA PRO A 218 15.40 13.47 -0.45
C PRO A 218 14.35 13.13 -1.51
N GLY A 219 13.38 12.25 -1.16
CA GLY A 219 12.36 11.81 -2.11
C GLY A 219 11.47 12.96 -2.58
N GLN A 220 11.42 13.14 -3.90
CA GLN A 220 10.52 14.04 -4.59
C GLN A 220 9.78 13.29 -5.69
N VAL A 221 8.61 13.77 -6.08
CA VAL A 221 7.85 13.15 -7.17
C VAL A 221 8.60 13.38 -8.49
N ARG A 222 8.96 12.29 -9.17
CA ARG A 222 9.53 12.32 -10.52
C ARG A 222 8.48 12.17 -11.61
N ALA A 223 7.58 11.22 -11.43
CA ALA A 223 6.49 10.95 -12.37
C ALA A 223 5.38 10.16 -11.70
N GLU A 224 4.19 10.20 -12.24
CA GLU A 224 3.11 9.28 -11.96
C GLU A 224 2.73 8.55 -13.25
N LEU A 225 2.62 7.23 -13.20
CA LEU A 225 2.35 6.37 -14.34
C LEU A 225 1.03 5.63 -14.15
N ASN A 226 0.28 5.48 -15.24
CA ASN A 226 -0.86 4.59 -15.31
C ASN A 226 -0.38 3.17 -15.61
N ALA A 227 -0.71 2.22 -14.74
CA ALA A 227 -0.34 0.82 -14.86
C ALA A 227 -1.57 -0.11 -14.96
N HIS A 228 -2.77 0.40 -15.24
CA HIS A 228 -4.01 -0.39 -15.35
C HIS A 228 -3.94 -1.55 -16.35
N ALA A 229 -3.08 -1.44 -17.35
CA ALA A 229 -2.93 -2.47 -18.38
C ALA A 229 -2.09 -3.68 -17.93
N PHE A 230 -1.48 -3.60 -16.75
CA PHE A 230 -0.55 -4.62 -16.28
C PHE A 230 -1.12 -5.40 -15.09
N GLY A 231 -0.58 -6.60 -14.90
CA GLY A 231 -0.91 -7.53 -13.83
C GLY A 231 -0.06 -8.80 -13.97
N PRO A 232 -0.28 -9.84 -13.16
CA PRO A 232 0.53 -11.07 -13.19
C PRO A 232 0.65 -11.70 -14.58
N GLN A 233 -0.44 -11.71 -15.37
CA GLN A 233 -0.48 -12.32 -16.70
C GLN A 233 0.27 -11.50 -17.77
N SER A 234 0.52 -10.23 -17.54
CA SER A 234 1.26 -9.36 -18.45
C SER A 234 2.77 -9.37 -18.18
N ALA A 235 3.21 -9.96 -17.07
CA ALA A 235 4.61 -10.08 -16.70
C ALA A 235 5.40 -10.77 -17.84
N GLY A 236 6.52 -10.14 -18.25
CA GLY A 236 7.33 -10.64 -19.37
C GLY A 236 6.85 -10.23 -20.78
N SER A 237 5.68 -9.61 -20.94
CA SER A 237 5.26 -9.06 -22.23
C SER A 237 6.16 -7.91 -22.69
N VAL A 238 6.22 -7.65 -24.01
CA VAL A 238 7.02 -6.56 -24.59
C VAL A 238 6.62 -5.20 -23.99
N ALA A 239 5.32 -4.94 -23.85
CA ALA A 239 4.81 -3.70 -23.28
C ALA A 239 5.21 -3.54 -21.79
N PHE A 240 5.17 -4.63 -21.03
CA PHE A 240 5.62 -4.66 -19.63
C PHE A 240 7.10 -4.33 -19.53
N GLN A 241 7.95 -5.01 -20.33
CA GLN A 241 9.40 -4.78 -20.34
C GLN A 241 9.76 -3.36 -20.76
N GLN A 242 9.12 -2.82 -21.80
CA GLN A 242 9.34 -1.43 -22.25
C GLN A 242 8.95 -0.43 -21.15
N THR A 243 7.86 -0.68 -20.46
CA THR A 243 7.43 0.18 -19.35
C THR A 243 8.38 0.09 -18.16
N ALA A 244 8.84 -1.13 -17.82
CA ALA A 244 9.85 -1.33 -16.78
C ALA A 244 11.17 -0.61 -17.10
N GLN A 245 11.64 -0.68 -18.34
CA GLN A 245 12.83 0.06 -18.81
C GLN A 245 12.62 1.58 -18.76
N ARG A 246 11.41 2.07 -19.11
CA ARG A 246 11.07 3.49 -19.00
C ARG A 246 11.13 3.94 -17.55
N ILE A 247 10.55 3.18 -16.63
CA ILE A 247 10.60 3.46 -15.19
C ILE A 247 12.04 3.49 -14.70
N HIS A 248 12.86 2.50 -15.10
CA HIS A 248 14.27 2.47 -14.72
C HIS A 248 15.01 3.74 -15.16
N ARG A 249 14.83 4.17 -16.42
CA ARG A 249 15.42 5.43 -16.89
C ARG A 249 14.95 6.64 -16.11
N LEU A 250 13.65 6.74 -15.82
CA LEU A 250 13.10 7.83 -15.01
C LEU A 250 13.65 7.85 -13.58
N LEU A 251 14.00 6.70 -12.99
CA LEU A 251 14.52 6.64 -11.64
C LEU A 251 16.03 6.90 -11.57
N PHE A 252 16.82 6.49 -12.58
CA PHE A 252 18.27 6.39 -12.45
C PHE A 252 19.07 7.16 -13.51
N ASP A 253 18.52 7.37 -14.71
CA ASP A 253 19.29 7.88 -15.86
C ASP A 253 19.03 9.37 -16.15
N LEU A 254 17.98 9.98 -15.57
CA LEU A 254 17.71 11.41 -15.77
C LEU A 254 18.35 12.25 -14.66
N PRO A 255 19.16 13.26 -14.98
CA PRO A 255 19.62 14.24 -14.01
C PRO A 255 18.43 15.03 -13.44
N ASP A 256 18.52 15.41 -12.16
CA ASP A 256 17.42 16.09 -11.43
C ASP A 256 16.95 17.40 -12.10
N ALA A 257 17.81 18.02 -12.91
CA ALA A 257 17.49 19.25 -13.63
C ALA A 257 16.57 19.07 -14.87
N ALA A 258 16.34 17.84 -15.36
CA ALA A 258 15.56 17.57 -16.56
C ALA A 258 14.06 17.32 -16.30
N LEU A 259 13.60 17.53 -15.04
CA LEU A 259 12.26 17.13 -14.60
C LEU A 259 11.17 18.19 -14.86
N ASP A 260 11.54 19.43 -15.19
CA ASP A 260 10.55 20.50 -15.43
C ASP A 260 9.72 20.32 -16.70
N ASP A 261 10.17 19.51 -17.65
CA ASP A 261 9.47 19.31 -18.94
C ASP A 261 8.63 18.02 -19.03
N ALA A 262 8.73 17.11 -18.06
CA ALA A 262 7.92 15.88 -18.02
C ALA A 262 6.56 16.12 -17.34
N LYS A 263 5.79 17.10 -17.82
CA LYS A 263 4.41 17.33 -17.36
C LYS A 263 3.57 16.09 -17.59
N VAL A 264 2.98 15.62 -16.51
CA VAL A 264 1.97 14.56 -16.41
C VAL A 264 0.93 14.72 -17.53
N ALA A 265 0.91 13.82 -18.48
CA ALA A 265 -0.18 13.75 -19.44
C ALA A 265 -1.48 13.44 -18.68
N PRO A 266 -2.58 14.19 -18.88
CA PRO A 266 -3.80 13.96 -18.15
C PRO A 266 -4.32 12.54 -18.37
N LEU A 267 -4.58 11.84 -17.27
CA LEU A 267 -5.09 10.47 -17.24
C LEU A 267 -6.46 10.40 -17.91
N ARG A 268 -6.56 9.81 -19.11
CA ARG A 268 -7.84 9.37 -19.66
C ARG A 268 -8.23 8.08 -18.95
N ARG A 269 -9.23 8.15 -18.07
CA ARG A 269 -9.85 6.95 -17.45
C ARG A 269 -10.59 6.14 -18.51
N PRO A 270 -10.45 4.81 -18.57
CA PRO A 270 -11.43 3.99 -19.28
C PRO A 270 -12.80 4.16 -18.60
N ALA A 271 -13.86 4.30 -19.40
CA ALA A 271 -15.23 4.40 -18.92
C ALA A 271 -15.58 3.10 -18.14
N VAL A 272 -15.96 3.25 -16.89
CA VAL A 272 -16.54 2.16 -16.09
C VAL A 272 -17.86 1.79 -16.79
N ARG A 273 -17.92 0.61 -17.41
CA ARG A 273 -19.19 0.05 -17.89
C ARG A 273 -20.07 -0.21 -16.66
N GLN A 274 -21.07 0.64 -16.48
CA GLN A 274 -22.18 0.30 -15.58
C GLN A 274 -22.81 -0.97 -16.12
N ARG A 275 -22.77 -2.05 -15.33
CA ARG A 275 -23.63 -3.21 -15.57
C ARG A 275 -25.05 -2.74 -15.26
N GLU A 276 -25.86 -2.62 -16.29
CA GLU A 276 -27.31 -2.52 -16.16
C GLU A 276 -27.81 -3.70 -15.32
N ALA A 277 -28.54 -3.36 -14.27
CA ALA A 277 -29.33 -4.33 -13.54
C ALA A 277 -30.39 -4.89 -14.51
N LEU A 278 -30.33 -6.17 -14.76
CA LEU A 278 -31.42 -6.91 -15.43
C LEU A 278 -32.62 -7.03 -14.49
N PRO A 279 -33.83 -6.98 -15.03
CA PRO A 279 -35.09 -6.93 -14.29
C PRO A 279 -35.39 -8.18 -13.49
#